data_4fd94d7be4ab89bf50730e4f0eadff03
#
_entry.id   4fd94d7be4ab89bf50730e4f0eadff03
#
_cell.length_a   1.000
_cell.length_b   1.000
_cell.length_c   1.000
_cell.angle_alpha   90.00
_cell.angle_beta   90.00
_cell.angle_gamma   90.00
#
_symmetry.space_group_name_H-M   'P 1'
#
loop_
_entity.id
_entity.type
_entity.pdbx_description
1 polymer ?
#
loop_
_entity_poly.entity_id
_entity_poly.type
_entity_poly.pdbx_seq_one_letter_code
_entity_poly.pdbx_strand_id
1 'polypeptide(L)'
;LAASASYKRVLNQNYKQFTTCLHGGFDGLDISEREPFANRNIGTTEKSSYELHSLRRAINVVRDPEVAEFNIITIPGVTATGVTDYLLDVTEDRGDAIAIIDLEKVYEAQSENTKSYKDRNSFSISQAVDSLRERGINNSYGACYYPWVRIQDTVSGQALWAPPSVA
;
A
#
# COMPACT_ATOMS: atom_id res chain seq x y z
N LEU A 1 13.63 -5.03 27.51
CA LEU A 1 12.55 -5.65 28.23
C LEU A 1 13.01 -6.92 28.92
N ALA A 2 12.78 -7.04 30.21
CA ALA A 2 13.33 -7.98 31.18
C ALA A 2 12.93 -9.47 31.04
N ALA A 3 12.69 -9.97 29.82
CA ALA A 3 12.30 -11.35 29.60
C ALA A 3 13.38 -12.38 29.99
N SER A 4 14.66 -12.04 29.84
CA SER A 4 15.75 -12.98 30.13
C SER A 4 16.00 -13.20 31.61
N ALA A 5 15.71 -12.22 32.47
CA ALA A 5 15.84 -12.36 33.91
C ALA A 5 14.71 -13.21 34.54
N SER A 6 13.52 -13.14 34.00
CA SER A 6 12.36 -13.94 34.41
C SER A 6 12.53 -15.42 34.12
N TYR A 7 13.07 -15.76 32.95
CA TYR A 7 13.32 -17.12 32.51
C TYR A 7 14.32 -17.87 33.40
N LYS A 8 15.46 -17.27 33.72
CA LYS A 8 16.44 -17.88 34.63
C LYS A 8 15.87 -18.10 36.04
N ARG A 9 15.01 -17.19 36.49
CA ARG A 9 14.34 -17.29 37.80
C ARG A 9 13.39 -18.50 37.85
N VAL A 10 12.64 -18.73 36.80
CA VAL A 10 11.73 -19.89 36.70
C VAL A 10 12.49 -21.19 36.66
N LEU A 11 13.58 -21.29 35.91
CA LEU A 11 14.45 -22.48 35.89
C LEU A 11 15.09 -22.77 37.21
N ASN A 12 15.57 -21.75 37.92
CA ASN A 12 16.18 -21.89 39.25
C ASN A 12 15.18 -22.35 40.34
N GLN A 13 13.87 -22.15 40.12
CA GLN A 13 12.82 -22.67 40.96
C GLN A 13 12.37 -24.08 40.56
N ASN A 14 13.14 -24.75 39.70
CA ASN A 14 12.90 -26.12 39.23
C ASN A 14 11.64 -26.35 38.40
N TYR A 15 11.03 -25.29 37.86
CA TYR A 15 9.96 -25.41 36.89
C TYR A 15 10.55 -25.77 35.53
N LYS A 16 10.43 -27.04 35.12
CA LYS A 16 10.98 -27.56 33.87
C LYS A 16 9.97 -27.66 32.75
N GLN A 17 8.71 -27.42 33.04
CA GLN A 17 7.62 -27.47 32.08
C GLN A 17 6.71 -26.26 32.25
N PHE A 18 6.41 -25.58 31.16
CA PHE A 18 5.50 -24.44 31.15
C PHE A 18 4.76 -24.39 29.81
N THR A 19 3.56 -23.84 29.85
CA THR A 19 2.78 -23.51 28.66
C THR A 19 2.68 -22.01 28.57
N THR A 20 3.02 -21.44 27.43
CA THR A 20 2.91 -20.02 27.18
C THR A 20 2.55 -19.75 25.73
N CYS A 21 1.89 -18.62 25.49
CA CYS A 21 1.71 -18.12 24.13
C CYS A 21 3.02 -17.55 23.62
N LEU A 22 3.42 -17.93 22.42
CA LEU A 22 4.55 -17.33 21.74
C LEU A 22 4.11 -15.98 21.16
N HIS A 23 4.87 -14.93 21.47
CA HIS A 23 4.65 -13.60 20.95
C HIS A 23 5.55 -13.36 19.74
N GLY A 24 5.06 -12.55 18.79
CA GLY A 24 5.80 -12.21 17.58
C GLY A 24 5.55 -13.15 16.40
N GLY A 25 4.61 -14.08 16.54
CA GLY A 25 4.04 -14.82 15.41
C GLY A 25 3.07 -13.94 14.64
N PHE A 26 2.86 -14.26 13.37
CA PHE A 26 1.90 -13.59 12.50
C PHE A 26 0.90 -14.61 11.97
N ASP A 27 -0.37 -14.37 12.19
CA ASP A 27 -1.44 -15.28 11.75
C ASP A 27 -1.91 -14.99 10.31
N GLY A 28 -1.24 -14.09 9.62
CA GLY A 28 -1.63 -13.63 8.30
C GLY A 28 -2.50 -12.37 8.35
N LEU A 29 -3.27 -12.16 7.28
CA LEU A 29 -4.21 -11.05 7.21
C LEU A 29 -5.35 -11.23 8.21
N ASP A 30 -5.78 -10.12 8.83
CA ASP A 30 -6.95 -10.13 9.70
C ASP A 30 -8.21 -10.45 8.87
N ILE A 31 -8.79 -11.61 9.10
CA ILE A 31 -10.01 -12.05 8.39
C ILE A 31 -11.26 -11.28 8.79
N SER A 32 -11.22 -10.52 9.88
CA SER A 32 -12.30 -9.64 10.32
C SER A 32 -12.27 -8.30 9.59
N GLU A 33 -11.14 -7.91 9.05
CA GLU A 33 -10.98 -6.68 8.28
C GLU A 33 -11.52 -6.86 6.85
N ARG A 34 -12.49 -6.03 6.47
CA ARG A 34 -13.12 -6.10 5.15
C ARG A 34 -12.15 -5.81 4.01
N GLU A 35 -11.23 -4.88 4.24
CA GLU A 35 -10.26 -4.41 3.25
C GLU A 35 -8.85 -4.43 3.84
N PRO A 36 -8.22 -5.61 3.95
CA PRO A 36 -6.93 -5.73 4.62
C PRO A 36 -5.81 -4.92 3.95
N PHE A 37 -5.88 -4.73 2.63
CA PHE A 37 -4.92 -3.93 1.86
C PHE A 37 -5.31 -2.46 1.72
N ALA A 38 -6.28 -1.96 2.50
CA ALA A 38 -6.57 -0.53 2.53
C ALA A 38 -5.33 0.27 2.97
N ASN A 39 -5.11 1.45 2.37
CA ASN A 39 -3.93 2.26 2.64
C ASN A 39 -3.69 2.56 4.13
N ARG A 40 -4.77 2.65 4.94
CA ARG A 40 -4.67 2.83 6.39
C ARG A 40 -4.01 1.67 7.14
N ASN A 41 -4.06 0.46 6.57
CA ASN A 41 -3.50 -0.75 7.19
C ASN A 41 -2.06 -0.99 6.72
N ILE A 42 -1.66 -0.41 5.60
CA ILE A 42 -0.31 -0.56 5.05
C ILE A 42 0.65 0.28 5.88
N GLY A 43 1.54 -0.38 6.60
CA GLY A 43 2.58 0.28 7.39
C GLY A 43 3.78 0.72 6.54
N THR A 44 4.78 1.29 7.22
CA THR A 44 5.98 1.85 6.57
C THR A 44 7.13 0.86 6.45
N THR A 45 7.14 -0.20 7.24
CA THR A 45 8.23 -1.18 7.27
C THR A 45 7.70 -2.61 7.18
N GLU A 46 8.39 -3.46 6.42
CA GLU A 46 8.02 -4.87 6.24
C GLU A 46 8.01 -5.67 7.55
N LYS A 47 8.85 -5.28 8.52
CA LYS A 47 8.93 -5.95 9.82
C LYS A 47 7.71 -5.73 10.70
N SER A 48 6.98 -4.64 10.46
CA SER A 48 5.84 -4.23 11.29
C SER A 48 4.50 -4.31 10.56
N SER A 49 4.51 -4.51 9.24
CA SER A 49 3.30 -4.58 8.43
C SER A 49 3.31 -5.80 7.54
N TYR A 50 2.39 -6.70 7.83
CA TYR A 50 2.15 -7.88 7.01
C TYR A 50 1.61 -7.51 5.62
N GLU A 51 0.77 -6.49 5.56
CA GLU A 51 0.14 -5.98 4.34
C GLU A 51 1.21 -5.46 3.36
N LEU A 52 2.13 -4.63 3.85
CA LEU A 52 3.25 -4.12 3.06
C LEU A 52 4.13 -5.27 2.54
N HIS A 53 4.48 -6.21 3.44
CA HIS A 53 5.29 -7.37 3.06
C HIS A 53 4.60 -8.23 2.01
N SER A 54 3.30 -8.48 2.16
CA SER A 54 2.53 -9.29 1.22
C SER A 54 2.44 -8.64 -0.16
N LEU A 55 2.20 -7.32 -0.22
CA LEU A 55 2.16 -6.59 -1.48
C LEU A 55 3.52 -6.59 -2.19
N ARG A 56 4.61 -6.32 -1.47
CA ARG A 56 5.96 -6.39 -2.03
C ARG A 56 6.31 -7.80 -2.49
N ARG A 57 5.90 -8.82 -1.75
CA ARG A 57 6.10 -10.21 -2.17
C ARG A 57 5.32 -10.54 -3.44
N ALA A 58 4.10 -10.05 -3.59
CA ALA A 58 3.32 -10.20 -4.82
C ALA A 58 4.01 -9.52 -6.02
N ILE A 59 4.54 -8.30 -5.84
CA ILE A 59 5.32 -7.60 -6.85
C ILE A 59 6.57 -8.41 -7.24
N ASN A 60 7.25 -9.03 -6.26
CA ASN A 60 8.43 -9.86 -6.53
C ASN A 60 8.14 -11.10 -7.37
N VAL A 61 6.93 -11.66 -7.29
CA VAL A 61 6.55 -12.81 -8.14
C VAL A 61 6.57 -12.45 -9.62
N VAL A 62 6.23 -11.20 -9.95
CA VAL A 62 6.19 -10.72 -11.33
C VAL A 62 7.45 -9.94 -11.74
N ARG A 63 8.46 -9.90 -10.87
CA ARG A 63 9.71 -9.18 -11.13
C ARG A 63 10.53 -9.80 -12.26
N ASP A 64 10.47 -11.11 -12.42
CA ASP A 64 11.22 -11.82 -13.44
C ASP A 64 10.48 -11.75 -14.79
N PRO A 65 11.07 -11.13 -15.84
CA PRO A 65 10.47 -11.04 -17.16
C PRO A 65 10.22 -12.39 -17.81
N GLU A 66 11.01 -13.42 -17.46
CA GLU A 66 10.84 -14.78 -18.01
C GLU A 66 9.63 -15.51 -17.41
N VAL A 67 9.20 -15.12 -16.22
CA VAL A 67 8.07 -15.72 -15.52
C VAL A 67 6.74 -15.08 -15.91
N ALA A 68 6.73 -13.76 -16.10
CA ALA A 68 5.52 -13.01 -16.39
C ALA A 68 5.76 -11.94 -17.46
N GLU A 69 5.09 -12.06 -18.60
CA GLU A 69 5.11 -11.07 -19.69
C GLU A 69 3.96 -10.09 -19.53
N PHE A 70 4.28 -8.80 -19.40
CA PHE A 70 3.31 -7.71 -19.37
C PHE A 70 4.00 -6.39 -19.75
N ASN A 71 3.25 -5.45 -20.26
CA ASN A 71 3.73 -4.12 -20.65
C ASN A 71 3.32 -3.03 -19.66
N ILE A 72 2.27 -3.27 -18.87
CA ILE A 72 1.73 -2.33 -17.89
C ILE A 72 1.48 -3.08 -16.60
N ILE A 73 1.84 -2.48 -15.49
CA ILE A 73 1.54 -2.97 -14.15
C ILE A 73 0.95 -1.86 -13.29
N THR A 74 -0.07 -2.19 -12.52
CA THR A 74 -0.68 -1.27 -11.57
C THR A 74 -1.24 -2.01 -10.36
N ILE A 75 -1.35 -1.31 -9.24
CA ILE A 75 -2.04 -1.79 -8.03
C ILE A 75 -3.11 -0.73 -7.71
N PRO A 76 -4.31 -0.85 -8.29
CA PRO A 76 -5.32 0.18 -8.21
C PRO A 76 -5.72 0.52 -6.78
N GLY A 77 -5.77 1.82 -6.48
CA GLY A 77 -6.18 2.34 -5.18
C GLY A 77 -5.13 2.28 -4.08
N VAL A 78 -3.99 1.62 -4.30
CA VAL A 78 -2.89 1.62 -3.34
C VAL A 78 -2.00 2.83 -3.58
N THR A 79 -2.00 3.74 -2.60
CA THR A 79 -1.25 5.00 -2.64
C THR A 79 -0.06 5.02 -1.68
N ALA A 80 0.08 3.97 -0.85
CA ALA A 80 1.17 3.86 0.11
C ALA A 80 2.53 3.91 -0.61
N THR A 81 3.37 4.89 -0.22
CA THR A 81 4.67 5.15 -0.85
C THR A 81 5.58 3.93 -0.85
N GLY A 82 5.61 3.18 0.26
CA GLY A 82 6.43 1.97 0.37
C GLY A 82 6.10 0.86 -0.63
N VAL A 83 4.88 0.86 -1.20
CA VAL A 83 4.46 -0.08 -2.24
C VAL A 83 4.68 0.52 -3.62
N THR A 84 4.24 1.76 -3.83
CA THR A 84 4.32 2.42 -5.13
C THR A 84 5.75 2.71 -5.57
N ASP A 85 6.63 3.13 -4.65
CA ASP A 85 8.05 3.32 -4.96
C ASP A 85 8.72 1.99 -5.31
N TYR A 86 8.41 0.93 -4.55
CA TYR A 86 8.91 -0.40 -4.83
C TYR A 86 8.44 -0.94 -6.19
N LEU A 87 7.20 -0.63 -6.57
CA LEU A 87 6.68 -0.99 -7.90
C LEU A 87 7.45 -0.29 -9.02
N LEU A 88 7.78 0.99 -8.83
CA LEU A 88 8.59 1.78 -9.76
C LEU A 88 10.01 1.21 -9.89
N ASP A 89 10.66 0.87 -8.78
CA ASP A 89 11.98 0.26 -8.77
C ASP A 89 12.00 -1.06 -9.55
N VAL A 90 10.99 -1.90 -9.35
CA VAL A 90 10.89 -3.20 -10.05
C VAL A 90 10.67 -3.01 -11.54
N THR A 91 9.86 -2.03 -11.97
CA THR A 91 9.66 -1.77 -13.41
C THR A 91 10.89 -1.16 -14.07
N GLU A 92 11.68 -0.35 -13.36
CA GLU A 92 12.96 0.15 -13.82
C GLU A 92 13.98 -0.99 -14.00
N ASP A 93 14.08 -1.89 -13.01
CA ASP A 93 14.94 -3.06 -13.09
C ASP A 93 14.58 -3.98 -14.28
N ARG A 94 13.29 -4.12 -14.57
CA ARG A 94 12.81 -4.92 -15.71
C ARG A 94 13.08 -4.26 -17.05
N GLY A 95 12.80 -2.98 -17.19
CA GLY A 95 12.99 -2.20 -18.41
C GLY A 95 12.03 -2.51 -19.57
N ASP A 96 11.05 -3.40 -19.36
CA ASP A 96 10.08 -3.86 -20.37
C ASP A 96 8.62 -3.46 -20.09
N ALA A 97 8.35 -2.82 -18.95
CA ALA A 97 7.02 -2.48 -18.51
C ALA A 97 6.96 -1.06 -17.93
N ILE A 98 5.75 -0.49 -17.89
CA ILE A 98 5.46 0.80 -17.26
C ILE A 98 4.56 0.57 -16.05
N ALA A 99 4.95 1.13 -14.90
CA ALA A 99 4.11 1.16 -13.71
C ALA A 99 3.17 2.37 -13.74
N ILE A 100 1.90 2.14 -13.47
CA ILE A 100 0.93 3.22 -13.23
C ILE A 100 0.65 3.26 -11.73
N ILE A 101 1.00 4.38 -11.10
CA ILE A 101 0.78 4.60 -9.67
C ILE A 101 -0.36 5.57 -9.44
N ASP A 102 -1.13 5.33 -8.39
CA ASP A 102 -2.21 6.21 -7.98
C ASP A 102 -1.76 7.17 -6.87
N LEU A 103 -2.29 8.38 -6.93
CA LEU A 103 -2.16 9.38 -5.89
C LEU A 103 -3.34 9.29 -4.93
N GLU A 104 -3.18 9.87 -3.75
CA GLU A 104 -4.24 9.86 -2.74
C GLU A 104 -5.53 10.52 -3.27
N LYS A 105 -6.67 9.99 -2.83
CA LYS A 105 -7.99 10.45 -3.22
C LYS A 105 -8.23 11.95 -2.93
N VAL A 106 -7.52 12.51 -1.98
CA VAL A 106 -7.60 13.94 -1.61
C VAL A 106 -7.25 14.90 -2.74
N TYR A 107 -6.62 14.38 -3.79
CA TYR A 107 -6.23 15.14 -4.99
C TYR A 107 -7.35 15.22 -6.05
N GLU A 108 -8.59 15.02 -5.65
CA GLU A 108 -9.74 15.24 -6.53
C GLU A 108 -9.85 16.70 -6.96
N ALA A 109 -10.25 16.93 -8.22
CA ALA A 109 -10.51 18.28 -8.72
C ALA A 109 -11.63 18.94 -7.91
N GLN A 110 -11.46 20.22 -7.56
CA GLN A 110 -12.47 20.94 -6.76
C GLN A 110 -13.83 21.01 -7.43
N SER A 111 -13.88 21.06 -8.76
CA SER A 111 -15.12 21.06 -9.55
C SER A 111 -15.92 19.79 -9.39
N GLU A 112 -15.29 18.70 -9.01
CA GLU A 112 -15.90 17.37 -8.87
C GLU A 112 -16.18 17.00 -7.41
N ASN A 113 -15.68 17.78 -6.49
CA ASN A 113 -15.89 17.55 -5.07
C ASN A 113 -17.25 18.07 -4.63
N THR A 114 -18.18 17.15 -4.38
CA THR A 114 -19.57 17.46 -3.96
C THR A 114 -19.71 17.77 -2.47
N LYS A 115 -18.65 17.64 -1.69
CA LYS A 115 -18.68 17.93 -0.24
C LYS A 115 -18.82 19.42 0.02
N SER A 116 -19.39 19.77 1.18
CA SER A 116 -19.46 21.16 1.62
C SER A 116 -18.06 21.76 1.73
N TYR A 117 -17.94 23.08 1.57
CA TYR A 117 -16.65 23.79 1.65
C TYR A 117 -15.86 23.48 2.94
N LYS A 118 -16.56 23.23 4.04
CA LYS A 118 -15.94 22.90 5.33
C LYS A 118 -15.39 21.48 5.42
N ASP A 119 -15.94 20.58 4.60
CA ASP A 119 -15.59 19.16 4.58
C ASP A 119 -14.71 18.79 3.38
N ARG A 120 -14.35 19.78 2.56
CA ARG A 120 -13.42 19.59 1.46
C ARG A 120 -12.02 19.45 2.02
N ASN A 121 -11.31 18.43 1.56
CA ASN A 121 -9.89 18.39 1.78
C ASN A 121 -9.26 19.63 1.16
N SER A 122 -8.50 20.36 1.96
CA SER A 122 -7.82 21.59 1.54
C SER A 122 -6.60 21.34 0.66
N PHE A 123 -6.38 20.09 0.23
CA PHE A 123 -5.29 19.76 -0.67
C PHE A 123 -5.47 20.44 -2.03
N SER A 124 -4.48 21.21 -2.39
CA SER A 124 -4.38 21.87 -3.69
C SER A 124 -3.54 21.03 -4.65
N ILE A 125 -3.62 21.32 -5.95
CA ILE A 125 -2.76 20.70 -6.96
C ILE A 125 -1.27 20.91 -6.60
N SER A 126 -0.91 22.08 -6.05
CA SER A 126 0.47 22.33 -5.61
C SER A 126 0.94 21.36 -4.54
N GLN A 127 0.07 21.00 -3.58
CA GLN A 127 0.41 20.01 -2.55
C GLN A 127 0.61 18.62 -3.13
N ALA A 128 -0.17 18.23 -4.13
CA ALA A 128 0.03 16.97 -4.84
C ALA A 128 1.39 16.93 -5.56
N VAL A 129 1.74 18.02 -6.22
CA VAL A 129 3.03 18.15 -6.90
C VAL A 129 4.18 18.15 -5.90
N ASP A 130 4.04 18.87 -4.78
CA ASP A 130 5.06 18.92 -3.74
C ASP A 130 5.26 17.57 -3.08
N SER A 131 4.18 16.82 -2.79
CA SER A 131 4.25 15.45 -2.29
C SER A 131 5.02 14.52 -3.25
N LEU A 132 4.79 14.62 -4.56
CA LEU A 132 5.57 13.85 -5.55
C LEU A 132 7.04 14.28 -5.61
N ARG A 133 7.31 15.59 -5.48
CA ARG A 133 8.69 16.10 -5.45
C ARG A 133 9.46 15.67 -4.21
N GLU A 134 8.79 15.65 -3.05
CA GLU A 134 9.38 15.19 -1.78
C GLU A 134 9.79 13.72 -1.84
N ARG A 135 9.08 12.91 -2.61
CA ARG A 135 9.45 11.49 -2.85
C ARG A 135 10.73 11.34 -3.66
N GLY A 136 11.17 12.39 -4.38
CA GLY A 136 12.41 12.36 -5.15
C GLY A 136 12.42 11.34 -6.30
N ILE A 137 11.25 10.94 -6.79
CA ILE A 137 11.12 9.96 -7.88
C ILE A 137 11.76 10.52 -9.15
N ASN A 138 12.73 9.79 -9.67
CA ASN A 138 13.35 10.04 -10.98
C ASN A 138 13.39 8.73 -11.77
N ASN A 139 12.24 8.35 -12.33
CA ASN A 139 12.05 7.07 -13.00
C ASN A 139 11.34 7.29 -14.34
N SER A 140 11.87 6.69 -15.41
CA SER A 140 11.30 6.79 -16.76
C SER A 140 10.24 5.72 -17.05
N TYR A 141 10.08 4.74 -16.16
CA TYR A 141 9.15 3.61 -16.29
C TYR A 141 7.92 3.75 -15.43
N GLY A 142 7.68 4.94 -14.90
CA GLY A 142 6.52 5.24 -14.07
C GLY A 142 5.63 6.31 -14.66
N ALA A 143 4.33 6.18 -14.48
CA ALA A 143 3.33 7.17 -14.83
C ALA A 143 2.32 7.34 -13.69
N CYS A 144 1.82 8.55 -13.52
CA CYS A 144 0.69 8.82 -12.64
C CYS A 144 -0.29 9.76 -13.33
N TYR A 145 -1.55 9.58 -13.03
CA TYR A 145 -2.62 10.37 -13.60
C TYR A 145 -3.44 11.04 -12.50
N TYR A 146 -4.04 12.16 -12.85
CA TYR A 146 -4.90 12.95 -11.98
C TYR A 146 -6.03 13.58 -12.81
N PRO A 147 -7.24 13.76 -12.28
CA PRO A 147 -7.74 13.36 -10.95
C PRO A 147 -8.32 11.94 -10.94
N TRP A 148 -8.81 11.51 -9.77
CA TRP A 148 -9.67 10.33 -9.70
C TRP A 148 -10.93 10.57 -10.51
N VAL A 149 -11.43 9.52 -11.17
CA VAL A 149 -12.58 9.60 -12.08
C VAL A 149 -13.85 9.07 -11.41
N ARG A 150 -14.96 9.75 -11.70
CA ARG A 150 -16.26 9.30 -11.23
C ARG A 150 -16.86 8.38 -12.28
N ILE A 151 -17.04 7.13 -11.92
CA ILE A 151 -17.65 6.11 -12.76
C ILE A 151 -19.00 5.67 -12.20
N GLN A 152 -19.86 5.17 -13.05
CA GLN A 152 -21.11 4.55 -12.63
C GLN A 152 -20.91 3.03 -12.59
N ASP A 153 -21.14 2.43 -11.44
CA ASP A 153 -21.17 0.99 -11.32
C ASP A 153 -22.41 0.45 -12.04
N THR A 154 -22.19 -0.38 -13.04
CA THR A 154 -23.28 -0.95 -13.86
C THR A 154 -24.12 -1.97 -13.10
N VAL A 155 -23.62 -2.53 -12.02
CA VAL A 155 -24.31 -3.55 -11.20
C VAL A 155 -25.22 -2.89 -10.17
N SER A 156 -24.66 -1.95 -9.39
CA SER A 156 -25.41 -1.26 -8.33
C SER A 156 -26.11 0.01 -8.79
N GLY A 157 -25.75 0.55 -9.96
CA GLY A 157 -26.24 1.83 -10.47
C GLY A 157 -25.71 3.05 -9.71
N GLN A 158 -24.83 2.86 -8.74
CA GLN A 158 -24.27 3.93 -7.94
C GLN A 158 -23.03 4.55 -8.58
N ALA A 159 -22.86 5.86 -8.40
CA ALA A 159 -21.65 6.53 -8.83
C ALA A 159 -20.58 6.38 -7.74
N LEU A 160 -19.40 5.90 -8.14
CA LEU A 160 -18.25 5.74 -7.26
C LEU A 160 -17.01 6.37 -7.88
N TRP A 161 -16.07 6.73 -7.01
CA TRP A 161 -14.78 7.26 -7.42
C TRP A 161 -13.79 6.12 -7.61
N ALA A 162 -13.18 6.08 -8.77
CA ALA A 162 -12.17 5.10 -9.12
C ALA A 162 -10.81 5.76 -9.32
N PRO A 163 -9.72 5.08 -8.96
CA PRO A 163 -8.40 5.56 -9.25
C PRO A 163 -8.13 5.60 -10.75
N PRO A 164 -7.32 6.55 -11.25
CA PRO A 164 -7.03 6.68 -12.67
C PRO A 164 -6.41 5.44 -13.31
N SER A 165 -5.72 4.63 -12.51
CA SER A 165 -5.11 3.39 -12.97
C SER A 165 -6.10 2.31 -13.42
N VAL A 166 -7.39 2.47 -13.09
CA VAL A 166 -8.49 1.58 -13.52
C VAL A 166 -9.15 2.07 -14.81
N ALA A 167 -9.08 3.38 -15.07
CA ALA A 167 -9.73 4.02 -16.21
C ALA A 167 -8.83 4.00 -17.44
#